data_8703d8b0fa8416567a11fa5d61dc9816
#
_entry.id   8703d8b0fa8416567a11fa5d61dc9816
#
_cell.length_a   1.000
_cell.length_b   1.000
_cell.length_c   1.000
_cell.angle_alpha   90.00
_cell.angle_beta   90.00
_cell.angle_gamma   90.00
#
_symmetry.space_group_name_H-M   'P 1'
#
loop_
_entity.id
_entity.type
_entity.pdbx_description
1 polymer ?
#
loop_
_entity_poly.entity_id
_entity_poly.type
_entity_poly.pdbx_seq_one_letter_code
_entity_poly.pdbx_strand_id
1 'polypeptide(L)'
;MLTQEIGTSTATVMVETLALRADSSGGWSYRRLVTTPLPGENPDQAARRAAGVSAEQLSVTVHSTSWRYEPSGEVVLTYAVCPDPWTHLPAVRLPYMRVARGGAPATPTPDDMTVANVVAHGIRHLAYLKVTDPVVRATLEVVPEIAAALDRLCPISSLGVTVPQSIFL
;
A
#
# COMPACT_ATOMS: atom_id res chain seq x y z
N MET A 1 -8.06 50.30 2.89
CA MET A 1 -7.92 49.20 1.93
C MET A 1 -7.05 48.15 2.59
N LEU A 2 -7.65 47.13 3.19
CA LEU A 2 -6.91 46.03 3.87
C LEU A 2 -6.59 44.97 2.83
N THR A 3 -5.31 44.87 2.46
CA THR A 3 -4.81 43.77 1.61
C THR A 3 -4.78 42.53 2.47
N GLN A 4 -5.72 41.63 2.25
CA GLN A 4 -5.73 40.30 2.89
C GLN A 4 -4.62 39.47 2.23
N GLU A 5 -3.54 39.25 2.92
CA GLU A 5 -2.54 38.27 2.51
C GLU A 5 -3.18 36.87 2.55
N ILE A 6 -3.46 36.32 1.38
CA ILE A 6 -3.87 34.95 1.24
C ILE A 6 -2.62 34.11 1.52
N GLY A 7 -2.47 33.70 2.78
CA GLY A 7 -1.44 32.73 3.14
C GLY A 7 -1.68 31.44 2.36
N THR A 8 -0.82 31.16 1.39
CA THR A 8 -0.78 29.87 0.68
C THR A 8 -0.33 28.80 1.67
N SER A 9 -1.29 28.18 2.37
CA SER A 9 -1.05 26.95 3.11
C SER A 9 -0.84 25.85 2.08
N THR A 10 0.40 25.51 1.80
CA THR A 10 0.75 24.33 0.99
C THR A 10 0.53 23.09 1.85
N ALA A 11 -0.33 22.17 1.41
CA ALA A 11 -0.51 20.89 2.07
C ALA A 11 0.82 20.12 2.09
N THR A 12 1.22 19.63 3.25
CA THR A 12 2.42 18.81 3.41
C THR A 12 2.13 17.40 2.90
N VAL A 13 3.01 16.88 2.05
CA VAL A 13 2.91 15.49 1.58
C VAL A 13 3.71 14.60 2.53
N MET A 14 3.05 13.59 3.08
CA MET A 14 3.64 12.51 3.87
C MET A 14 3.61 11.21 3.08
N VAL A 15 4.63 10.40 3.20
CA VAL A 15 4.70 9.06 2.61
C VAL A 15 4.67 8.03 3.73
N GLU A 16 3.62 7.23 3.73
CA GLU A 16 3.44 6.09 4.62
C GLU A 16 3.79 4.82 3.87
N THR A 17 4.77 4.09 4.36
CA THR A 17 5.25 2.85 3.75
C THR A 17 4.92 1.67 4.66
N LEU A 18 4.23 0.68 4.12
CA LEU A 18 3.82 -0.54 4.78
C LEU A 18 4.66 -1.71 4.24
N ALA A 19 5.67 -2.12 5.00
CA ALA A 19 6.48 -3.29 4.65
C ALA A 19 5.79 -4.56 5.17
N LEU A 20 5.41 -5.45 4.25
CA LEU A 20 4.44 -6.53 4.47
C LEU A 20 5.12 -7.91 4.47
N ARG A 21 4.67 -8.79 5.38
CA ARG A 21 5.06 -10.21 5.46
C ARG A 21 3.84 -11.08 5.67
N ALA A 22 3.88 -12.27 5.09
CA ALA A 22 2.93 -13.34 5.40
C ALA A 22 3.64 -14.48 6.12
N ASP A 23 2.92 -15.19 6.99
CA ASP A 23 3.38 -16.44 7.59
C ASP A 23 2.73 -17.66 6.89
N SER A 24 3.22 -18.85 7.22
CA SER A 24 2.73 -20.12 6.63
C SER A 24 1.26 -20.41 6.95
N SER A 25 0.70 -19.82 8.01
CA SER A 25 -0.74 -19.91 8.32
C SER A 25 -1.59 -18.97 7.48
N GLY A 26 -0.96 -18.02 6.74
CA GLY A 26 -1.60 -16.98 5.96
C GLY A 26 -1.94 -15.73 6.77
N GLY A 27 -1.40 -15.62 7.96
CA GLY A 27 -1.44 -14.41 8.75
C GLY A 27 -0.50 -13.35 8.19
N TRP A 28 -0.86 -12.08 8.36
CA TRP A 28 -0.06 -10.95 7.91
C TRP A 28 0.52 -10.18 9.08
N SER A 29 1.71 -9.63 8.85
CA SER A 29 2.37 -8.67 9.74
C SER A 29 2.95 -7.53 8.91
N TYR A 30 3.13 -6.37 9.53
CA TYR A 30 3.60 -5.18 8.84
C TYR A 30 4.53 -4.34 9.72
N ARG A 31 5.46 -3.63 9.08
CA ARG A 31 6.17 -2.48 9.66
C ARG A 31 5.64 -1.22 8.98
N ARG A 32 5.30 -0.23 9.77
CA ARG A 32 4.83 1.07 9.30
C ARG A 32 5.95 2.10 9.43
N LEU A 33 6.28 2.74 8.33
CA LEU A 33 7.31 3.76 8.23
C LEU A 33 6.66 5.03 7.65
N VAL A 34 6.89 6.17 8.28
CA VAL A 34 6.34 7.45 7.81
C VAL A 34 7.50 8.42 7.60
N THR A 35 7.51 9.08 6.45
CA THR A 35 8.55 10.05 6.08
C THR A 35 7.97 11.17 5.24
N THR A 36 8.71 12.28 5.16
CA THR A 36 8.46 13.36 4.21
C THR A 36 9.42 13.20 3.02
N PRO A 37 8.99 13.40 1.79
CA PRO A 37 9.91 13.46 0.66
C PRO A 37 10.98 14.55 0.86
N LEU A 38 12.21 14.26 0.50
CA LEU A 38 13.29 15.23 0.48
C LEU A 38 13.13 16.20 -0.71
N PRO A 39 13.77 17.37 -0.70
CA PRO A 39 13.75 18.27 -1.85
C PRO A 39 14.17 17.57 -3.14
N GLY A 40 13.31 17.59 -4.16
CA GLY A 40 13.52 16.91 -5.44
C GLY A 40 13.25 15.41 -5.45
N GLU A 41 12.90 14.81 -4.31
CA GLU A 41 12.52 13.40 -4.20
C GLU A 41 11.02 13.23 -4.50
N ASN A 42 10.69 12.29 -5.38
CA ASN A 42 9.29 11.92 -5.60
C ASN A 42 8.80 10.93 -4.50
N PRO A 43 7.47 10.75 -4.33
CA PRO A 43 6.93 9.90 -3.28
C PRO A 43 7.36 8.42 -3.37
N ASP A 44 7.56 7.88 -4.58
CA ASP A 44 8.05 6.52 -4.79
C ASP A 44 9.48 6.34 -4.26
N GLN A 45 10.34 7.31 -4.55
CA GLN A 45 11.71 7.33 -4.03
C GLN A 45 11.73 7.45 -2.49
N ALA A 46 10.86 8.28 -1.92
CA ALA A 46 10.72 8.42 -0.47
C ALA A 46 10.27 7.12 0.19
N ALA A 47 9.31 6.40 -0.42
CA ALA A 47 8.85 5.09 0.05
C ALA A 47 9.97 4.05 0.01
N ARG A 48 10.73 3.99 -1.09
CA ARG A 48 11.89 3.11 -1.24
C ARG A 48 12.97 3.41 -0.21
N ARG A 49 13.32 4.67 -0.04
CA ARG A 49 14.30 5.12 0.97
C ARG A 49 13.85 4.73 2.37
N ALA A 50 12.60 4.97 2.73
CA ALA A 50 12.06 4.60 4.04
C ALA A 50 12.12 3.09 4.30
N ALA A 51 11.86 2.27 3.29
CA ALA A 51 11.91 0.82 3.38
C ALA A 51 13.34 0.25 3.22
N GLY A 52 14.32 1.06 2.81
CA GLY A 52 15.68 0.58 2.49
C GLY A 52 15.73 -0.30 1.25
N VAL A 53 14.92 0.01 0.22
CA VAL A 53 14.85 -0.69 -1.07
C VAL A 53 15.48 0.16 -2.15
N SER A 54 16.51 -0.35 -2.81
CA SER A 54 17.11 0.36 -3.96
C SER A 54 16.21 0.29 -5.20
N ALA A 55 16.44 1.20 -6.17
CA ALA A 55 15.69 1.21 -7.43
C ALA A 55 15.91 -0.06 -8.25
N GLU A 56 17.09 -0.68 -8.12
CA GLU A 56 17.51 -1.87 -8.85
C GLU A 56 17.03 -3.18 -8.17
N GLN A 57 16.46 -3.11 -6.99
CA GLN A 57 15.98 -4.29 -6.24
C GLN A 57 14.63 -4.74 -6.78
N LEU A 58 14.66 -5.59 -7.81
CA LEU A 58 13.48 -6.10 -8.51
C LEU A 58 12.75 -7.24 -7.75
N SER A 59 13.33 -7.74 -6.67
CA SER A 59 12.75 -8.79 -5.83
C SER A 59 11.72 -8.28 -4.82
N VAL A 60 11.44 -6.97 -4.81
CA VAL A 60 10.51 -6.32 -3.90
C VAL A 60 9.56 -5.45 -4.71
N THR A 61 8.27 -5.69 -4.56
CA THR A 61 7.23 -4.80 -5.09
C THR A 61 7.10 -3.57 -4.20
N VAL A 62 7.19 -2.38 -4.80
CA VAL A 62 6.88 -1.09 -4.16
C VAL A 62 5.76 -0.46 -4.98
N HIS A 63 4.58 -0.31 -4.39
CA HIS A 63 3.41 0.15 -5.12
C HIS A 63 2.53 1.09 -4.29
N SER A 64 2.13 2.21 -4.88
CA SER A 64 1.15 3.12 -4.27
C SER A 64 -0.21 2.45 -4.18
N THR A 65 -0.83 2.43 -3.02
CA THR A 65 -2.09 1.72 -2.78
C THR A 65 -3.26 2.64 -2.50
N SER A 66 -3.02 3.78 -1.87
CA SER A 66 -4.07 4.73 -1.50
C SER A 66 -3.48 6.09 -1.11
N TRP A 67 -4.37 7.04 -0.95
CA TRP A 67 -4.05 8.32 -0.33
C TRP A 67 -5.19 8.75 0.59
N ARG A 68 -4.91 9.64 1.53
CA ARG A 68 -5.91 10.26 2.38
C ARG A 68 -5.50 11.68 2.78
N TYR A 69 -6.46 12.48 3.13
CA TYR A 69 -6.25 13.79 3.73
C TYR A 69 -6.44 13.67 5.24
N GLU A 70 -5.48 14.15 6.01
CA GLU A 70 -5.56 14.19 7.46
C GLU A 70 -6.07 15.56 7.93
N PRO A 71 -6.87 15.62 9.02
CA PRO A 71 -7.38 16.88 9.56
C PRO A 71 -6.28 17.89 9.93
N SER A 72 -5.06 17.44 10.17
CA SER A 72 -3.86 18.27 10.38
C SER A 72 -3.41 19.06 9.14
N GLY A 73 -3.99 18.81 7.96
CA GLY A 73 -3.65 19.50 6.72
C GLY A 73 -2.65 18.75 5.83
N GLU A 74 -2.39 17.49 6.13
CA GLU A 74 -1.43 16.66 5.39
C GLU A 74 -2.15 15.76 4.39
N VAL A 75 -1.49 15.53 3.24
CA VAL A 75 -1.85 14.47 2.31
C VAL A 75 -0.92 13.29 2.55
N VAL A 76 -1.46 12.17 2.96
CA VAL A 76 -0.70 10.94 3.20
C VAL A 76 -0.85 10.01 2.00
N LEU A 77 0.26 9.70 1.35
CA LEU A 77 0.36 8.72 0.27
C LEU A 77 0.84 7.40 0.86
N THR A 78 0.07 6.33 0.69
CA THR A 78 0.39 5.01 1.24
C THR A 78 0.98 4.09 0.17
N TYR A 79 2.12 3.49 0.50
CA TYR A 79 2.84 2.52 -0.33
C TYR A 79 2.90 1.17 0.36
N ALA A 80 2.64 0.09 -0.39
CA ALA A 80 2.95 -1.27 0.02
C ALA A 80 4.33 -1.67 -0.49
N VAL A 81 5.13 -2.26 0.39
CA VAL A 81 6.43 -2.87 0.10
C VAL A 81 6.33 -4.35 0.45
N CYS A 82 6.44 -5.22 -0.54
CA CYS A 82 6.25 -6.66 -0.35
C CYS A 82 7.17 -7.48 -1.27
N PRO A 83 7.91 -8.45 -0.73
CA PRO A 83 8.06 -8.78 0.69
C PRO A 83 8.79 -7.69 1.49
N ASP A 84 8.61 -7.67 2.81
CA ASP A 84 9.41 -6.83 3.70
C ASP A 84 10.89 -7.20 3.60
N PRO A 85 11.80 -6.29 3.20
CA PRO A 85 13.21 -6.61 3.02
C PRO A 85 13.97 -6.85 4.35
N TRP A 86 13.38 -6.46 5.49
CA TRP A 86 14.02 -6.50 6.80
C TRP A 86 13.26 -7.40 7.78
N THR A 87 13.18 -8.69 7.46
CA THR A 87 12.40 -9.67 8.21
C THR A 87 12.84 -9.86 9.67
N HIS A 88 14.08 -9.50 10.01
CA HIS A 88 14.61 -9.53 11.38
C HIS A 88 14.13 -8.38 12.26
N LEU A 89 13.58 -7.31 11.68
CA LEU A 89 13.05 -6.20 12.45
C LEU A 89 11.64 -6.52 12.99
N PRO A 90 11.26 -5.99 14.16
CA PRO A 90 9.93 -6.19 14.72
C PRO A 90 8.82 -5.73 13.77
N ALA A 91 7.76 -6.51 13.68
CA ALA A 91 6.56 -6.20 12.90
C ALA A 91 5.31 -6.40 13.74
N VAL A 92 4.28 -5.61 13.46
CA VAL A 92 2.98 -5.69 14.12
C VAL A 92 2.14 -6.72 13.37
N ARG A 93 1.54 -7.67 14.10
CA ARG A 93 0.59 -8.61 13.50
C ARG A 93 -0.70 -7.88 13.11
N LEU A 94 -1.18 -8.13 11.90
CA LEU A 94 -2.45 -7.60 11.46
C LEU A 94 -3.58 -8.37 12.15
N PRO A 95 -4.43 -7.69 12.96
CA PRO A 95 -5.43 -8.39 13.77
C PRO A 95 -6.62 -8.89 12.94
N TYR A 96 -6.92 -8.23 11.83
CA TYR A 96 -8.05 -8.54 10.94
C TYR A 96 -7.83 -8.01 9.53
N MET A 97 -8.43 -8.66 8.54
CA MET A 97 -8.38 -8.29 7.11
C MET A 97 -9.65 -7.53 6.71
N ARG A 98 -9.95 -6.41 7.37
CA ARG A 98 -11.13 -5.59 7.11
C ARG A 98 -10.74 -4.21 6.57
N VAL A 99 -11.25 -3.87 5.40
CA VAL A 99 -11.11 -2.54 4.80
C VAL A 99 -12.17 -1.60 5.41
N ALA A 100 -11.78 -0.37 5.73
CA ALA A 100 -12.74 0.67 6.13
C ALA A 100 -13.63 1.03 4.94
N ARG A 101 -14.91 1.30 5.21
CA ARG A 101 -15.89 1.71 4.20
C ARG A 101 -16.62 2.95 4.68
N GLY A 102 -16.75 3.94 3.80
CA GLY A 102 -17.61 5.09 4.04
C GLY A 102 -19.09 4.70 4.06
N GLY A 103 -19.93 5.55 4.66
CA GLY A 103 -21.37 5.33 4.79
C GLY A 103 -22.16 5.48 3.49
N ALA A 104 -21.54 6.01 2.42
CA ALA A 104 -22.14 6.17 1.10
C ALA A 104 -21.08 6.09 0.00
N PRO A 105 -21.46 5.84 -1.27
CA PRO A 105 -20.55 5.96 -2.41
C PRO A 105 -19.93 7.36 -2.44
N ALA A 106 -18.63 7.44 -2.76
CA ALA A 106 -17.87 8.69 -2.82
C ALA A 106 -17.79 9.49 -1.49
N THR A 107 -18.04 8.85 -0.35
CA THR A 107 -17.71 9.44 0.95
C THR A 107 -16.20 9.48 1.14
N PRO A 108 -15.65 10.56 1.74
CA PRO A 108 -14.26 10.61 2.14
C PRO A 108 -13.94 9.53 3.18
N THR A 109 -12.67 9.44 3.54
CA THR A 109 -12.15 8.51 4.56
C THR A 109 -13.03 8.52 5.81
N PRO A 110 -13.47 7.33 6.30
CA PRO A 110 -14.24 7.26 7.56
C PRO A 110 -13.43 7.74 8.76
N ASP A 111 -14.08 8.41 9.70
CA ASP A 111 -13.43 8.94 10.91
C ASP A 111 -12.86 7.85 11.82
N ASP A 112 -13.41 6.64 11.75
CA ASP A 112 -13.00 5.45 12.54
C ASP A 112 -11.93 4.58 11.85
N MET A 113 -11.31 5.08 10.77
CA MET A 113 -10.29 4.35 10.03
C MET A 113 -9.03 4.15 10.88
N THR A 114 -8.58 2.89 10.98
CA THR A 114 -7.38 2.50 11.70
C THR A 114 -6.23 2.15 10.74
N VAL A 115 -4.99 2.13 11.24
CA VAL A 115 -3.82 1.65 10.47
C VAL A 115 -4.06 0.22 9.97
N ALA A 116 -4.71 -0.65 10.75
CA ALA A 116 -5.03 -2.01 10.31
C ALA A 116 -5.95 -2.03 9.07
N ASN A 117 -6.88 -1.08 8.96
CA ASN A 117 -7.73 -0.95 7.76
C ASN A 117 -6.90 -0.54 6.53
N VAL A 118 -5.94 0.38 6.70
CA VAL A 118 -5.03 0.82 5.62
C VAL A 118 -4.15 -0.32 5.16
N VAL A 119 -3.58 -1.09 6.10
CA VAL A 119 -2.78 -2.29 5.80
C VAL A 119 -3.61 -3.33 5.05
N ALA A 120 -4.82 -3.64 5.54
CA ALA A 120 -5.73 -4.58 4.88
C ALA A 120 -6.07 -4.14 3.44
N HIS A 121 -6.26 -2.84 3.22
CA HIS A 121 -6.47 -2.28 1.87
C HIS A 121 -5.25 -2.52 0.98
N GLY A 122 -4.05 -2.20 1.46
CA GLY A 122 -2.80 -2.41 0.71
C GLY A 122 -2.58 -3.87 0.32
N ILE A 123 -2.84 -4.81 1.24
CA ILE A 123 -2.73 -6.25 0.97
C ILE A 123 -3.75 -6.69 -0.09
N ARG A 124 -5.00 -6.23 -0.02
CA ARG A 124 -6.03 -6.53 -1.04
C ARG A 124 -5.66 -5.94 -2.39
N HIS A 125 -5.06 -4.76 -2.41
CA HIS A 125 -4.57 -4.15 -3.64
C HIS A 125 -3.45 -4.99 -4.27
N LEU A 126 -2.49 -5.50 -3.48
CA LEU A 126 -1.47 -6.43 -3.97
C LEU A 126 -2.07 -7.76 -4.48
N ALA A 127 -3.12 -8.27 -3.85
CA ALA A 127 -3.82 -9.46 -4.33
C ALA A 127 -4.45 -9.22 -5.72
N TYR A 128 -5.04 -8.05 -5.93
CA TYR A 128 -5.56 -7.62 -7.23
C TYR A 128 -4.44 -7.49 -8.28
N LEU A 129 -3.33 -6.83 -7.94
CA LEU A 129 -2.19 -6.68 -8.84
C LEU A 129 -1.55 -8.02 -9.19
N LYS A 130 -1.46 -8.95 -8.24
CA LYS A 130 -0.96 -10.32 -8.51
C LYS A 130 -1.76 -11.01 -9.61
N VAL A 131 -3.06 -10.73 -9.74
CA VAL A 131 -3.90 -11.29 -10.81
C VAL A 131 -3.75 -10.51 -12.13
N THR A 132 -3.63 -9.20 -12.06
CA THR A 132 -3.74 -8.32 -13.24
C THR A 132 -2.41 -7.87 -13.83
N ASP A 133 -1.33 -7.88 -13.05
CA ASP A 133 0.00 -7.44 -13.47
C ASP A 133 1.01 -8.61 -13.42
N PRO A 134 1.51 -9.08 -14.57
CA PRO A 134 2.44 -10.21 -14.62
C PRO A 134 3.80 -9.91 -13.96
N VAL A 135 4.26 -8.66 -13.94
CA VAL A 135 5.53 -8.27 -13.30
C VAL A 135 5.40 -8.33 -11.78
N VAL A 136 4.33 -7.76 -11.25
CA VAL A 136 4.03 -7.83 -9.81
C VAL A 136 3.81 -9.29 -9.38
N ARG A 137 3.08 -10.07 -10.18
CA ARG A 137 2.89 -11.51 -9.94
C ARG A 137 4.21 -12.24 -9.79
N ALA A 138 5.10 -12.09 -10.76
CA ALA A 138 6.40 -12.78 -10.76
C ALA A 138 7.22 -12.44 -9.50
N THR A 139 7.18 -11.19 -9.04
CA THR A 139 7.87 -10.77 -7.81
C THR A 139 7.23 -11.38 -6.56
N LEU A 140 5.91 -11.36 -6.44
CA LEU A 140 5.20 -11.85 -5.25
C LEU A 140 5.20 -13.38 -5.14
N GLU A 141 5.31 -14.11 -6.25
CA GLU A 141 5.37 -15.57 -6.28
C GLU A 141 6.73 -16.15 -5.84
N VAL A 142 7.76 -15.33 -5.76
CA VAL A 142 9.08 -15.75 -5.23
C VAL A 142 8.99 -16.18 -3.75
N VAL A 143 8.03 -15.63 -2.98
CA VAL A 143 7.79 -15.97 -1.58
C VAL A 143 6.48 -16.76 -1.47
N PRO A 144 6.54 -18.11 -1.32
CA PRO A 144 5.35 -18.97 -1.35
C PRO A 144 4.28 -18.61 -0.32
N GLU A 145 4.67 -18.18 0.88
CA GLU A 145 3.75 -17.78 1.95
C GLU A 145 2.94 -16.54 1.54
N ILE A 146 3.59 -15.57 0.89
CA ILE A 146 2.94 -14.36 0.38
C ILE A 146 2.00 -14.73 -0.76
N ALA A 147 2.48 -15.53 -1.73
CA ALA A 147 1.67 -15.97 -2.86
C ALA A 147 0.38 -16.66 -2.39
N ALA A 148 0.51 -17.64 -1.49
CA ALA A 148 -0.62 -18.39 -0.96
C ALA A 148 -1.57 -17.52 -0.11
N ALA A 149 -1.04 -16.55 0.65
CA ALA A 149 -1.86 -15.64 1.45
C ALA A 149 -2.67 -14.66 0.56
N LEU A 150 -2.09 -14.19 -0.55
CA LEU A 150 -2.77 -13.32 -1.51
C LEU A 150 -3.83 -14.07 -2.32
N ASP A 151 -3.57 -15.33 -2.71
CA ASP A 151 -4.52 -16.16 -3.47
C ASP A 151 -5.82 -16.39 -2.69
N ARG A 152 -5.74 -16.51 -1.36
CA ARG A 152 -6.94 -16.62 -0.51
C ARG A 152 -7.83 -15.38 -0.51
N LEU A 153 -7.30 -14.22 -0.88
CA LEU A 153 -8.03 -12.95 -0.92
C LEU A 153 -8.67 -12.67 -2.28
N CYS A 154 -8.26 -13.38 -3.33
CA CYS A 154 -8.74 -13.18 -4.69
C CYS A 154 -9.27 -14.51 -5.25
N PRO A 155 -10.51 -14.90 -4.93
CA PRO A 155 -11.08 -16.20 -5.32
C PRO A 155 -11.30 -16.36 -6.85
N ILE A 156 -10.98 -15.35 -7.66
CA ILE A 156 -11.13 -15.39 -9.12
C ILE A 156 -10.27 -16.48 -9.77
N SER A 157 -9.16 -16.87 -9.15
CA SER A 157 -8.28 -17.94 -9.66
C SER A 157 -8.93 -19.33 -9.65
N SER A 158 -9.96 -19.56 -8.84
CA SER A 158 -10.64 -20.86 -8.72
C SER A 158 -11.79 -21.05 -9.73
N LEU A 159 -12.19 -20.02 -10.47
CA LEU A 159 -13.34 -20.07 -11.39
C LEU A 159 -12.96 -20.14 -12.87
N GLY A 160 -11.67 -20.24 -13.21
CA GLY A 160 -11.24 -20.41 -14.62
C GLY A 160 -11.67 -19.26 -15.55
N VAL A 161 -11.96 -18.09 -15.02
CA VAL A 161 -12.34 -16.92 -15.81
C VAL A 161 -11.08 -16.31 -16.40
N THR A 162 -10.85 -16.56 -17.68
CA THR A 162 -9.85 -15.85 -18.48
C THR A 162 -10.29 -14.38 -18.59
N VAL A 163 -9.58 -13.48 -17.93
CA VAL A 163 -9.80 -12.03 -18.10
C VAL A 163 -9.40 -11.66 -19.53
N PRO A 164 -10.28 -11.06 -20.35
CA PRO A 164 -9.92 -10.62 -21.70
C PRO A 164 -8.82 -9.56 -21.62
N GLN A 165 -7.72 -9.76 -22.37
CA GLN A 165 -6.58 -8.83 -22.46
C GLN A 165 -6.87 -7.52 -23.23
N SER A 166 -8.11 -7.14 -23.45
CA SER A 166 -8.49 -6.07 -24.37
C SER A 166 -9.14 -4.85 -23.70
N ILE A 167 -8.59 -4.35 -22.61
CA ILE A 167 -8.99 -3.03 -22.06
C ILE A 167 -7.74 -2.17 -21.76
N PHE A 168 -6.82 -2.08 -22.74
CA PHE A 168 -5.82 -1.02 -22.78
C PHE A 168 -5.61 -0.60 -24.22
N LEU A 169 -6.41 0.36 -24.66
CA LEU A 169 -6.13 1.32 -25.74
C LEU A 169 -6.44 2.71 -25.20
#